data_05a4cca096213ab8d15413f84e928ed7
#
_entry.id   05a4cca096213ab8d15413f84e928ed7
#
_cell.length_a   1.000
_cell.length_b   1.000
_cell.length_c   1.000
_cell.angle_alpha   90.00
_cell.angle_beta   90.00
_cell.angle_gamma   90.00
#
_symmetry.space_group_name_H-M   'P 1'
#
loop_
_entity.id
_entity.type
_entity.pdbx_description
1 polymer ?
#
loop_
_entity_poly.entity_id
_entity_poly.type
_entity_poly.pdbx_seq_one_letter_code
_entity_poly.pdbx_strand_id
1 'polypeptide(L)'
;MTEQLDETECLRLISAGGVGRIAYSGRYGPAVLPVNYTLFEGSIVFRTAPGSPMDEDLRTGISDAEYQVAFEIDEIDMAAREGWSVLIQGSAHHVDDEAERASLSRAGVEPWPGGERELFLRVVPSRITGRRIRRADRPASG
;
A
#
# COMPACT_ATOMS: atom_id res chain seq x y z
N MET A 1 -16.85 18.63 1.16
CA MET A 1 -16.60 18.54 2.62
C MET A 1 -15.77 17.30 2.92
N THR A 2 -14.81 17.43 3.79
CA THR A 2 -13.86 16.35 4.09
C THR A 2 -13.92 15.99 5.57
N GLU A 3 -14.01 14.72 5.87
CA GLU A 3 -14.04 14.20 7.23
C GLU A 3 -12.78 13.35 7.46
N GLN A 4 -12.08 13.62 8.56
CA GLN A 4 -10.91 12.80 8.92
C GLN A 4 -11.35 11.47 9.50
N LEU A 5 -10.66 10.41 9.11
CA LEU A 5 -10.92 9.06 9.60
C LEU A 5 -9.83 8.66 10.59
N ASP A 6 -10.21 7.91 11.62
CA ASP A 6 -9.22 7.37 12.55
C ASP A 6 -8.51 6.16 11.94
N GLU A 7 -7.45 5.73 12.59
CA GLU A 7 -6.63 4.63 12.10
C GLU A 7 -7.40 3.32 11.97
N THR A 8 -8.28 3.02 12.92
CA THR A 8 -9.09 1.80 12.90
C THR A 8 -9.99 1.77 11.67
N GLU A 9 -10.65 2.88 11.37
CA GLU A 9 -11.52 2.98 10.20
C GLU A 9 -10.71 2.90 8.90
N CYS A 10 -9.53 3.52 8.88
CA CYS A 10 -8.64 3.43 7.73
C CYS A 10 -8.27 1.97 7.42
N LEU A 11 -7.85 1.23 8.43
CA LEU A 11 -7.50 -0.18 8.26
C LEU A 11 -8.68 -1.03 7.82
N ARG A 12 -9.86 -0.73 8.35
CA ARG A 12 -11.08 -1.42 7.94
C ARG A 12 -11.37 -1.22 6.45
N LEU A 13 -11.25 0.01 5.98
CA LEU A 13 -11.54 0.34 4.58
C LEU A 13 -10.61 -0.35 3.59
N ILE A 14 -9.34 -0.53 3.95
CA ILE A 14 -8.35 -1.12 3.04
C ILE A 14 -8.18 -2.63 3.24
N SER A 15 -8.91 -3.23 4.16
CA SER A 15 -8.71 -4.64 4.54
C SER A 15 -9.00 -5.65 3.44
N ALA A 16 -9.85 -5.31 2.49
CA ALA A 16 -10.21 -6.22 1.40
C ALA A 16 -9.07 -6.44 0.39
N GLY A 17 -8.04 -5.61 0.42
CA GLY A 17 -7.02 -5.63 -0.62
C GLY A 17 -7.53 -4.97 -1.89
N GLY A 18 -6.76 -5.06 -2.94
CA GLY A 18 -7.10 -4.49 -4.23
C GLY A 18 -5.93 -3.72 -4.83
N VAL A 19 -6.23 -2.60 -5.46
CA VAL A 19 -5.21 -1.77 -6.09
C VAL A 19 -4.93 -0.54 -5.23
N GLY A 20 -3.66 -0.33 -4.94
CA GLY A 20 -3.18 0.89 -4.31
C GLY A 20 -2.06 1.49 -5.14
N ARG A 21 -1.52 2.60 -4.70
CA ARG A 21 -0.42 3.28 -5.39
C ARG A 21 0.73 3.47 -4.45
N ILE A 22 1.91 2.96 -4.84
CA ILE A 22 3.15 3.18 -4.11
C ILE A 22 3.81 4.45 -4.65
N ALA A 23 4.19 5.34 -3.75
CA ALA A 23 4.92 6.55 -4.08
C ALA A 23 6.29 6.50 -3.40
N TYR A 24 7.34 6.73 -4.17
CA TYR A 24 8.70 6.64 -3.66
C TYR A 24 9.62 7.57 -4.46
N SER A 25 10.78 7.86 -3.93
CA SER A 25 11.83 8.62 -4.63
C SER A 25 12.73 7.63 -5.36
N GLY A 26 12.61 7.58 -6.66
CA GLY A 26 13.44 6.73 -7.50
C GLY A 26 14.62 7.49 -8.09
N ARG A 27 15.39 6.80 -8.93
CA ARG A 27 16.57 7.38 -9.58
C ARG A 27 16.26 8.58 -10.47
N TYR A 28 15.04 8.64 -10.98
CA TYR A 28 14.60 9.73 -11.85
C TYR A 28 13.68 10.73 -11.14
N GLY A 29 13.62 10.66 -9.80
CA GLY A 29 12.77 11.52 -8.99
C GLY A 29 11.57 10.78 -8.42
N PRO A 30 10.58 11.51 -7.90
CA PRO A 30 9.38 10.88 -7.35
C PRO A 30 8.64 10.06 -8.39
N ALA A 31 8.23 8.87 -8.01
CA ALA A 31 7.49 7.95 -8.88
C ALA A 31 6.25 7.44 -8.15
N VAL A 32 5.19 7.20 -8.91
CA VAL A 32 3.93 6.64 -8.40
C VAL A 32 3.49 5.52 -9.33
N LEU A 33 3.25 4.34 -8.78
CA LEU A 33 2.85 3.18 -9.56
C LEU A 33 1.65 2.46 -8.92
N PRO A 34 0.66 2.02 -9.71
CA PRO A 34 -0.41 1.18 -9.20
C PRO A 34 0.11 -0.25 -9.00
N VAL A 35 -0.27 -0.85 -7.89
CA VAL A 35 0.08 -2.23 -7.58
C VAL A 35 -1.07 -2.90 -6.86
N ASN A 36 -1.18 -4.22 -6.99
CA ASN A 36 -2.10 -5.00 -6.17
C ASN A 36 -1.45 -5.23 -4.81
N TYR A 37 -2.24 -5.04 -3.75
CA TYR A 37 -1.74 -5.18 -2.40
C TYR A 37 -2.62 -6.11 -1.57
N THR A 38 -2.06 -6.59 -0.48
CA THR A 38 -2.77 -7.31 0.57
C THR A 38 -2.41 -6.67 1.90
N LEU A 39 -3.40 -6.52 2.77
CA LEU A 39 -3.14 -6.08 4.14
C LEU A 39 -2.74 -7.30 4.97
N PHE A 40 -1.60 -7.25 5.62
CA PHE A 40 -1.07 -8.35 6.43
C PHE A 40 -0.54 -7.80 7.76
N GLU A 41 -1.19 -8.18 8.85
CA GLU A 41 -0.79 -7.75 10.20
C GLU A 41 -0.57 -6.23 10.30
N GLY A 42 -1.50 -5.46 9.72
CA GLY A 42 -1.43 -4.00 9.75
C GLY A 42 -0.41 -3.40 8.81
N SER A 43 0.26 -4.19 7.98
CA SER A 43 1.21 -3.70 6.98
C SER A 43 0.70 -3.99 5.57
N ILE A 44 1.27 -3.28 4.60
CA ILE A 44 0.93 -3.45 3.19
C ILE A 44 1.96 -4.35 2.54
N VAL A 45 1.49 -5.40 1.87
CA VAL A 45 2.36 -6.30 1.12
C VAL A 45 1.96 -6.26 -0.34
N PHE A 46 2.93 -6.08 -1.21
CA PHE A 46 2.70 -6.12 -2.65
C PHE A 46 3.90 -6.77 -3.36
N ARG A 47 3.71 -7.08 -4.64
CA ARG A 47 4.72 -7.80 -5.41
C ARG A 47 5.37 -6.89 -6.43
N THR A 48 6.62 -7.19 -6.72
CA THR A 48 7.35 -6.52 -7.77
C THR A 48 8.15 -7.55 -8.57
N ALA A 49 8.35 -7.27 -9.86
CA ALA A 49 9.16 -8.16 -10.70
C ALA A 49 10.64 -7.99 -10.37
N PRO A 50 11.39 -9.10 -10.24
CA PRO A 50 12.83 -9.01 -10.03
C PRO A 50 13.51 -8.21 -11.14
N GLY A 51 14.40 -7.30 -10.74
CA GLY A 51 15.13 -6.45 -11.68
C GLY A 51 14.34 -5.31 -12.29
N SER A 52 13.08 -5.12 -11.87
CA SER A 52 12.30 -3.96 -12.31
C SER A 52 12.90 -2.67 -11.73
N PRO A 53 12.62 -1.50 -12.35
CA PRO A 53 13.12 -0.24 -11.79
C PRO A 53 12.72 -0.02 -10.33
N MET A 54 11.50 -0.38 -9.97
CA MET A 54 11.05 -0.25 -8.58
C MET A 54 11.81 -1.19 -7.66
N ASP A 55 12.03 -2.44 -8.07
CA ASP A 55 12.80 -3.40 -7.28
C ASP A 55 14.20 -2.85 -6.98
N GLU A 56 14.88 -2.36 -8.02
CA GLU A 56 16.23 -1.82 -7.86
C GLU A 56 16.25 -0.53 -7.05
N ASP A 57 15.29 0.36 -7.27
CA ASP A 57 15.23 1.65 -6.58
C ASP A 57 14.94 1.50 -5.10
N LEU A 58 14.15 0.50 -4.71
CA LEU A 58 13.81 0.26 -3.29
C LEU A 58 14.81 -0.66 -2.59
N ARG A 59 15.80 -1.15 -3.30
CA ARG A 59 16.85 -1.99 -2.73
C ARG A 59 18.01 -1.12 -2.30
N THR A 60 18.25 -1.03 -1.00
CA THR A 60 19.28 -0.14 -0.45
C THR A 60 20.69 -0.71 -0.51
N GLY A 61 20.82 -2.02 -0.68
CA GLY A 61 22.11 -2.69 -0.61
C GLY A 61 22.65 -2.89 0.80
N ILE A 62 21.94 -2.42 1.79
CA ILE A 62 22.30 -2.57 3.21
C ILE A 62 21.23 -3.43 3.86
N SER A 63 21.61 -4.52 4.51
CA SER A 63 20.68 -5.36 5.26
C SER A 63 19.97 -4.54 6.32
N ASP A 64 18.68 -4.76 6.45
CA ASP A 64 17.81 -4.09 7.41
C ASP A 64 17.63 -2.59 7.21
N ALA A 65 18.21 -2.03 6.14
CA ALA A 65 17.94 -0.64 5.81
C ALA A 65 16.53 -0.48 5.25
N GLU A 66 15.86 0.55 5.70
CA GLU A 66 14.48 0.84 5.33
C GLU A 66 14.42 2.01 4.35
N TYR A 67 13.49 1.91 3.43
CA TYR A 67 13.26 2.96 2.43
C TYR A 67 11.92 3.62 2.71
N GLN A 68 11.92 4.93 2.95
CA GLN A 68 10.70 5.67 3.25
C GLN A 68 9.85 5.82 2.01
N VAL A 69 8.58 5.42 2.11
CA VAL A 69 7.62 5.45 1.00
C VAL A 69 6.26 5.93 1.50
N ALA A 70 5.37 6.17 0.55
CA ALA A 70 3.96 6.37 0.83
C ALA A 70 3.15 5.37 0.01
N PHE A 71 2.03 4.95 0.55
CA PHE A 71 1.10 4.04 -0.12
C PHE A 71 -0.29 4.62 0.01
N GLU A 72 -0.99 4.79 -1.11
CA GLU A 72 -2.31 5.42 -1.13
C GLU A 72 -3.33 4.44 -1.68
N ILE A 73 -4.46 4.33 -0.99
CA ILE A 73 -5.59 3.53 -1.45
C ILE A 73 -6.83 4.42 -1.40
N ASP A 74 -7.62 4.37 -2.44
CA ASP A 74 -8.85 5.15 -2.47
C ASP A 74 -9.97 4.41 -3.19
N GLU A 75 -11.17 4.89 -2.96
CA GLU A 75 -12.35 4.47 -3.69
C GLU A 75 -13.21 5.70 -3.88
N ILE A 76 -13.35 6.14 -5.13
CA ILE A 76 -14.05 7.36 -5.48
C ILE A 76 -15.22 7.02 -6.40
N ASP A 77 -16.42 7.43 -5.98
CA ASP A 77 -17.60 7.38 -6.84
C ASP A 77 -17.69 8.72 -7.58
N MET A 78 -17.33 8.71 -8.83
CA MET A 78 -17.28 9.93 -9.63
C MET A 78 -18.67 10.52 -9.85
N ALA A 79 -19.69 9.70 -9.97
CA ALA A 79 -21.07 10.17 -10.17
C ALA A 79 -21.61 10.85 -8.92
N ALA A 80 -21.41 10.25 -7.76
CA ALA A 80 -21.87 10.80 -6.49
C ALA A 80 -20.93 11.88 -5.95
N ARG A 81 -19.70 11.95 -6.46
CA ARG A 81 -18.64 12.84 -5.97
C ARG A 81 -18.34 12.59 -4.50
N GLU A 82 -18.31 11.34 -4.13
CA GLU A 82 -18.06 10.89 -2.78
C GLU A 82 -17.03 9.78 -2.81
N GLY A 83 -16.33 9.59 -1.71
CA GLY A 83 -15.36 8.53 -1.60
C GLY A 83 -14.52 8.65 -0.36
N TRP A 84 -13.48 7.83 -0.31
CA TRP A 84 -12.52 7.88 0.77
C TRP A 84 -11.11 7.65 0.22
N SER A 85 -10.13 8.12 0.96
CA SER A 85 -8.74 7.84 0.67
C SER A 85 -7.99 7.56 1.96
N VAL A 86 -7.02 6.66 1.89
CA VAL A 86 -6.14 6.31 3.00
C VAL A 86 -4.71 6.49 2.54
N LEU A 87 -3.93 7.19 3.34
CA LEU A 87 -2.51 7.39 3.09
C LEU A 87 -1.72 6.70 4.18
N ILE A 88 -0.82 5.83 3.77
CA ILE A 88 0.08 5.12 4.66
C ILE A 88 1.49 5.63 4.37
N GLN A 89 2.15 6.14 5.39
CA GLN A 89 3.54 6.54 5.30
C GLN A 89 4.34 5.61 6.17
N GLY A 90 5.45 5.13 5.67
CA GLY A 90 6.24 4.16 6.40
C GLY A 90 7.46 3.73 5.63
N SER A 91 8.07 2.66 6.11
CA SER A 91 9.28 2.13 5.50
C SER A 91 8.96 0.85 4.73
N ALA A 92 9.57 0.74 3.56
CA ALA A 92 9.47 -0.44 2.72
C ALA A 92 10.74 -1.28 2.83
N HIS A 93 10.58 -2.59 2.85
CA HIS A 93 11.70 -3.51 2.77
C HIS A 93 11.33 -4.71 1.91
N HIS A 94 12.33 -5.31 1.31
CA HIS A 94 12.14 -6.57 0.60
C HIS A 94 11.93 -7.69 1.61
N VAL A 95 10.99 -8.59 1.31
CA VAL A 95 10.75 -9.75 2.15
C VAL A 95 11.73 -10.84 1.73
N ASP A 96 12.94 -10.77 2.26
CA ASP A 96 14.01 -11.72 1.95
C ASP A 96 14.14 -12.82 3.02
N ASP A 97 13.68 -12.53 4.24
CA ASP A 97 13.75 -13.48 5.34
C ASP A 97 12.78 -14.64 5.14
N GLU A 98 13.28 -15.86 5.30
CA GLU A 98 12.48 -17.06 5.08
C GLU A 98 11.32 -17.19 6.06
N ALA A 99 11.51 -16.79 7.30
CA ALA A 99 10.44 -16.82 8.31
C ALA A 99 9.31 -15.86 7.95
N GLU A 100 9.66 -14.67 7.48
CA GLU A 100 8.68 -13.68 7.03
C GLU A 100 7.92 -14.19 5.80
N ARG A 101 8.63 -14.75 4.83
CA ARG A 101 8.00 -15.34 3.63
C ARG A 101 7.06 -16.48 4.00
N ALA A 102 7.46 -17.33 4.93
CA ALA A 102 6.62 -18.41 5.41
C ALA A 102 5.36 -17.90 6.09
N SER A 103 5.46 -16.83 6.86
CA SER A 103 4.29 -16.20 7.50
C SER A 103 3.31 -15.66 6.45
N LEU A 104 3.82 -15.04 5.39
CA LEU A 104 2.98 -14.55 4.30
C LEU A 104 2.27 -15.69 3.59
N SER A 105 2.97 -16.79 3.31
CA SER A 105 2.37 -17.99 2.70
C SER A 105 1.26 -18.58 3.56
N ARG A 106 1.49 -18.67 4.87
CA ARG A 106 0.49 -19.19 5.79
C ARG A 106 -0.75 -18.31 5.85
N ALA A 107 -0.59 -17.02 5.63
CA ALA A 107 -1.70 -16.07 5.61
C ALA A 107 -2.44 -16.02 4.26
N GLY A 108 -2.00 -16.83 3.30
CA GLY A 108 -2.64 -16.87 1.98
C GLY A 108 -2.10 -15.86 0.98
N VAL A 109 -1.01 -15.18 1.30
CA VAL A 109 -0.35 -14.27 0.36
C VAL A 109 0.58 -15.11 -0.49
N GLU A 110 0.09 -15.50 -1.66
CA GLU A 110 0.83 -16.41 -2.54
C GLU A 110 1.29 -15.73 -3.82
N PRO A 111 2.41 -16.20 -4.42
CA PRO A 111 2.80 -15.73 -5.74
C PRO A 111 1.77 -16.16 -6.77
N TRP A 112 1.70 -15.44 -7.89
CA TRP A 112 0.79 -15.80 -8.97
C TRP A 112 1.11 -17.18 -9.51
N PRO A 113 0.09 -18.01 -9.78
CA PRO A 113 0.32 -19.35 -10.35
C PRO A 113 1.08 -19.25 -11.68
N GLY A 114 2.11 -20.10 -11.82
CA GLY A 114 2.91 -20.16 -13.04
C GLY A 114 3.88 -18.99 -13.24
N GLY A 115 3.97 -18.08 -12.29
CA GLY A 115 4.91 -16.98 -12.37
C GLY A 115 6.30 -17.39 -11.90
N GLU A 116 7.31 -16.70 -12.42
CA GLU A 116 8.65 -16.80 -11.89
C GLU A 116 8.66 -16.25 -10.45
N ARG A 117 9.77 -16.44 -9.75
CA ARG A 117 9.93 -15.91 -8.41
C ARG A 117 9.62 -14.43 -8.38
N GLU A 118 8.49 -14.08 -7.78
CA GLU A 118 8.16 -12.69 -7.53
C GLU A 118 8.73 -12.27 -6.19
N LEU A 119 9.15 -11.03 -6.13
CA LEU A 119 9.64 -10.46 -4.89
C LEU A 119 8.48 -9.78 -4.18
N PHE A 120 8.42 -9.96 -2.87
CA PHE A 120 7.47 -9.24 -2.05
C PHE A 120 8.14 -8.04 -1.40
N LEU A 121 7.43 -6.93 -1.40
CA LEU A 121 7.78 -5.74 -0.66
C LEU A 121 6.74 -5.53 0.43
N ARG A 122 7.20 -5.13 1.60
CA ARG A 122 6.34 -4.87 2.74
C ARG A 122 6.53 -3.44 3.22
N VAL A 123 5.43 -2.71 3.36
CA VAL A 123 5.43 -1.36 3.93
C VAL A 123 4.92 -1.45 5.35
N VAL A 124 5.78 -1.11 6.30
CA VAL A 124 5.44 -1.07 7.72
C VAL A 124 5.03 0.36 8.05
N PRO A 125 3.77 0.60 8.42
CA PRO A 125 3.29 1.95 8.64
C PRO A 125 3.95 2.61 9.85
N SER A 126 4.32 3.88 9.69
CA SER A 126 4.65 4.76 10.79
C SER A 126 3.54 5.77 11.02
N ARG A 127 2.75 6.05 9.98
CA ARG A 127 1.61 6.95 10.06
C ARG A 127 0.52 6.49 9.10
N ILE A 128 -0.70 6.42 9.59
CA ILE A 128 -1.88 6.07 8.78
C ILE A 128 -2.88 7.20 8.95
N THR A 129 -3.26 7.83 7.84
CA THR A 129 -4.27 8.88 7.82
C THR A 129 -5.29 8.58 6.74
N GLY A 130 -6.48 9.09 6.92
CA GLY A 130 -7.51 8.91 5.92
C GLY A 130 -8.54 10.00 6.00
N ARG A 131 -9.31 10.11 4.94
CA ARG A 131 -10.41 11.08 4.86
C ARG A 131 -11.53 10.53 4.03
N ARG A 132 -12.73 10.93 4.40
CA ARG A 132 -13.93 10.69 3.62
C ARG A 132 -14.32 11.98 2.92
N ILE A 133 -14.57 11.90 1.63
CA ILE A 133 -14.96 13.02 0.81
C ILE A 133 -16.46 12.92 0.60
N ARG A 134 -17.17 13.97 0.97
CA ARG A 134 -18.61 14.01 0.81
C ARG A 134 -18.98 15.13 -0.13
N ARG A 135 -20.04 14.93 -0.87
CA ARG A 135 -20.58 15.94 -1.77
C ARG A 135 -20.96 17.20 -1.00
N ALA A 136 -20.39 18.35 -1.40
CA ALA A 136 -20.54 19.59 -0.65
C ALA A 136 -21.97 20.13 -0.64
N ASP A 137 -22.74 19.86 -1.71
CA ASP A 137 -24.12 20.34 -1.85
C ASP A 137 -25.15 19.36 -1.27
N ARG A 138 -24.70 18.26 -0.68
CA ARG A 138 -25.58 17.28 -0.07
C ARG A 138 -25.95 17.75 1.33
N PRO A 139 -27.26 17.76 1.70
CA PRO A 139 -27.64 18.13 3.06
C PRO A 139 -26.97 17.23 4.09
N ALA A 140 -26.50 17.85 5.18
CA ALA A 140 -25.81 17.14 6.24
C ALA A 140 -26.72 16.10 6.95
N SER A 141 -28.02 16.36 6.93
CA SER A 141 -29.00 15.47 7.54
C SER A 141 -29.49 14.39 6.59
N GLY A 142 -28.90 14.31 5.46
CA GLY A 142 -29.29 13.42 4.36
C GLY A 142 -29.71 12.10 4.79
#